data_45c3c81895b2718d834a11e97bc9965a
#
_entry.id   45c3c81895b2718d834a11e97bc9965a
#
_cell.length_a   1.000
_cell.length_b   1.000
_cell.length_c   1.000
_cell.angle_alpha   90.00
_cell.angle_beta   90.00
_cell.angle_gamma   90.00
#
_symmetry.space_group_name_H-M   'P 1'
#
loop_
_entity.id
_entity.type
_entity.pdbx_description
1 polymer ?
#
loop_
_entity_poly.entity_id
_entity_poly.type
_entity_poly.pdbx_seq_one_letter_code
_entity_poly.pdbx_strand_id
1 'polypeptide(L)'
;TDIFQALQGEVSGLQISNNSGAPGDTGTMLIRGASTMGSGVTPLYIVDGVAVDNISTINPADIESMEILKDAASAAIYGSRSAAGVIIISTKRGKEGAPARISVKYNHSMKKLGHKIDQANAFERYLKERAGNAGTSLWKTSNDSLHPNFMADNDYQDLITRMAHSNQVDINISGAKNKMSYYTSIGYLNEQGIVLNS
;
A
#
# COMPACT_ATOMS: atom_id res chain seq x y z
N THR A 1 -8.07 2.33 1.36
CA THR A 1 -7.57 0.94 1.08
C THR A 1 -7.11 0.92 -0.35
N ASP A 2 -5.84 0.61 -0.56
CA ASP A 2 -5.24 0.52 -1.88
C ASP A 2 -5.77 -0.72 -2.61
N ILE A 3 -5.90 -0.64 -3.94
CA ILE A 3 -6.30 -1.76 -4.80
C ILE A 3 -5.40 -2.99 -4.59
N PHE A 4 -4.11 -2.77 -4.34
CA PHE A 4 -3.13 -3.82 -4.06
C PHE A 4 -3.43 -4.57 -2.75
N GLN A 5 -3.86 -3.86 -1.70
CA GLN A 5 -4.25 -4.48 -0.43
C GLN A 5 -5.56 -5.25 -0.55
N ALA A 6 -6.49 -4.76 -1.35
CA ALA A 6 -7.78 -5.45 -1.57
C ALA A 6 -7.58 -6.79 -2.31
N LEU A 7 -6.53 -6.91 -3.11
CA LEU A 7 -6.22 -8.11 -3.89
C LEU A 7 -5.37 -9.12 -3.15
N GLN A 8 -4.74 -8.71 -2.07
CA GLN A 8 -3.88 -9.59 -1.29
C GLN A 8 -4.70 -10.71 -0.64
N GLY A 9 -4.47 -11.93 -1.08
CA GLY A 9 -5.16 -13.13 -0.60
C GLY A 9 -6.39 -13.56 -1.43
N GLU A 10 -6.95 -12.70 -2.29
CA GLU A 10 -8.09 -13.05 -3.15
C GLU A 10 -7.67 -13.91 -4.34
N VAL A 11 -6.43 -13.76 -4.82
CA VAL A 11 -5.98 -14.42 -6.04
C VAL A 11 -4.74 -15.29 -5.80
N SER A 12 -4.85 -16.57 -6.11
CA SER A 12 -3.74 -17.52 -5.99
C SER A 12 -2.60 -17.22 -6.99
N GLY A 13 -1.35 -17.13 -6.50
CA GLY A 13 -0.15 -16.89 -7.31
C GLY A 13 0.12 -15.43 -7.65
N LEU A 14 -0.57 -14.51 -7.00
CA LEU A 14 -0.27 -13.10 -6.99
C LEU A 14 0.57 -12.79 -5.74
N GLN A 15 1.75 -12.22 -5.95
CA GLN A 15 2.60 -11.73 -4.88
C GLN A 15 2.58 -10.20 -4.90
N ILE A 16 2.12 -9.61 -3.82
CA ILE A 16 2.11 -8.16 -3.64
C ILE A 16 3.16 -7.83 -2.60
N SER A 17 4.10 -6.98 -2.97
CA SER A 17 5.13 -6.46 -2.07
C SER A 17 4.93 -4.97 -1.89
N ASN A 18 4.61 -4.58 -0.67
CA ASN A 18 4.61 -3.18 -0.26
C ASN A 18 5.96 -2.88 0.39
N ASN A 19 6.76 -2.07 -0.25
CA ASN A 19 8.11 -1.73 0.23
C ASN A 19 8.07 -0.60 1.27
N SER A 20 6.99 0.15 1.34
CA SER A 20 6.80 1.20 2.33
C SER A 20 5.36 1.21 2.86
N GLY A 21 5.17 1.73 4.06
CA GLY A 21 3.84 1.99 4.63
C GLY A 21 3.42 3.45 4.46
N ALA A 22 4.07 4.21 3.58
CA ALA A 22 3.76 5.61 3.35
C ALA A 22 2.42 5.76 2.61
N PRO A 23 1.62 6.78 2.94
CA PRO A 23 0.41 7.09 2.20
C PRO A 23 0.70 7.36 0.73
N GLY A 24 -0.09 6.76 -0.18
CA GLY A 24 0.07 6.94 -1.62
C GLY A 24 1.18 6.11 -2.27
N ASP A 25 1.93 5.31 -1.51
CA ASP A 25 2.89 4.38 -2.09
C ASP A 25 2.14 3.19 -2.71
N THR A 26 2.40 2.96 -3.97
CA THR A 26 1.82 1.84 -4.73
C THR A 26 2.73 0.63 -4.61
N GLY A 27 2.22 -0.46 -4.04
CA GLY A 27 2.92 -1.72 -3.96
C GLY A 27 3.33 -2.26 -5.33
N THR A 28 4.34 -3.10 -5.36
CA THR A 28 4.75 -3.82 -6.57
C THR A 28 4.00 -5.14 -6.64
N MET A 29 3.36 -5.39 -7.79
CA MET A 29 2.61 -6.61 -8.06
C MET A 29 3.42 -7.53 -8.98
N LEU A 30 3.62 -8.76 -8.55
CA LEU A 30 4.33 -9.79 -9.31
C LEU A 30 3.42 -11.04 -9.46
N ILE A 31 3.33 -11.53 -10.69
CA ILE A 31 2.65 -12.79 -11.00
C ILE A 31 3.71 -13.89 -11.11
N ARG A 32 3.55 -15.01 -10.37
CA ARG A 32 4.46 -16.17 -10.35
C ARG A 32 5.86 -15.92 -9.74
N GLY A 33 6.06 -14.86 -8.95
CA GLY A 33 7.35 -14.53 -8.38
C GLY A 33 8.34 -13.98 -9.41
N ALA A 34 9.54 -13.61 -8.96
CA ALA A 34 10.61 -13.14 -9.84
C ALA A 34 11.22 -14.32 -10.59
N SER A 35 10.63 -14.74 -11.71
CA SER A 35 11.13 -15.85 -12.53
C SER A 35 12.24 -15.45 -13.50
N THR A 36 12.58 -14.18 -13.60
CA THR A 36 13.66 -13.66 -14.46
C THR A 36 14.53 -12.66 -13.70
N MET A 37 15.84 -12.91 -13.74
CA MET A 37 16.87 -11.97 -13.27
C MET A 37 17.01 -10.79 -14.26
N GLY A 38 15.91 -10.07 -14.49
CA GLY A 38 15.91 -8.93 -15.40
C GLY A 38 14.80 -7.98 -14.99
N SER A 39 15.15 -6.72 -14.91
CA SER A 39 14.36 -5.53 -14.62
C SER A 39 12.85 -5.67 -14.84
N GLY A 40 12.09 -5.56 -13.76
CA GLY A 40 10.75 -5.00 -13.75
C GLY A 40 9.73 -5.60 -14.72
N VAL A 41 9.34 -6.85 -14.52
CA VAL A 41 8.26 -7.44 -15.32
C VAL A 41 6.94 -7.14 -14.62
N THR A 42 6.44 -5.93 -14.81
CA THR A 42 5.07 -5.57 -14.39
C THR A 42 4.06 -6.25 -15.30
N PRO A 43 2.98 -6.81 -14.75
CA PRO A 43 1.91 -7.39 -15.56
C PRO A 43 1.24 -6.31 -16.42
N LEU A 44 0.68 -6.72 -17.55
CA LEU A 44 -0.14 -5.84 -18.37
C LEU A 44 -1.53 -5.68 -17.73
N TYR A 45 -1.94 -4.45 -17.51
CA TYR A 45 -3.28 -4.15 -17.00
C TYR A 45 -4.24 -3.84 -18.14
N ILE A 46 -5.40 -4.49 -18.13
CA ILE A 46 -6.49 -4.23 -19.06
C ILE A 46 -7.72 -3.81 -18.26
N VAL A 47 -8.16 -2.58 -18.43
CA VAL A 47 -9.33 -2.03 -17.75
C VAL A 47 -10.44 -1.80 -18.76
N ASP A 48 -11.54 -2.52 -18.61
CA ASP A 48 -12.68 -2.50 -19.54
C ASP A 48 -12.29 -2.69 -21.02
N GLY A 49 -11.27 -3.52 -21.27
CA GLY A 49 -10.74 -3.80 -22.60
C GLY A 49 -9.64 -2.83 -23.08
N VAL A 50 -9.27 -1.83 -22.30
CA VAL A 50 -8.23 -0.87 -22.64
C VAL A 50 -6.96 -1.16 -21.84
N ALA A 51 -5.81 -1.22 -22.53
CA ALA A 51 -4.51 -1.38 -21.85
C ALA A 51 -4.11 -0.09 -21.14
N VAL A 52 -3.74 -0.21 -19.85
CA VAL A 52 -3.27 0.90 -19.02
C VAL A 52 -1.94 0.52 -18.37
N ASP A 53 -1.10 1.51 -18.13
CA ASP A 53 0.23 1.27 -17.52
C ASP A 53 0.17 1.29 -15.98
N ASN A 54 -0.86 1.92 -15.40
CA ASN A 54 -1.01 2.05 -13.96
C ASN A 54 -2.49 1.95 -13.54
N ILE A 55 -2.76 1.23 -12.46
CA ILE A 55 -4.09 1.05 -11.90
C ILE A 55 -4.29 1.77 -10.55
N SER A 56 -3.29 2.50 -10.07
CA SER A 56 -3.37 3.21 -8.77
C SER A 56 -4.47 4.25 -8.71
N THR A 57 -4.90 4.77 -9.86
CA THR A 57 -5.98 5.75 -9.97
C THR A 57 -7.38 5.14 -9.91
N ILE A 58 -7.48 3.80 -10.01
CA ILE A 58 -8.76 3.11 -9.99
C ILE A 58 -9.19 2.91 -8.55
N ASN A 59 -10.40 3.38 -8.22
CA ASN A 59 -10.96 3.11 -6.90
C ASN A 59 -11.35 1.64 -6.79
N PRO A 60 -10.85 0.89 -5.79
CA PRO A 60 -11.23 -0.52 -5.60
C PRO A 60 -12.75 -0.72 -5.47
N ALA A 61 -13.46 0.28 -4.96
CA ALA A 61 -14.91 0.24 -4.84
C ALA A 61 -15.64 0.18 -6.19
N ASP A 62 -14.99 0.58 -7.28
CA ASP A 62 -15.56 0.60 -8.63
C ASP A 62 -15.30 -0.68 -9.42
N ILE A 63 -14.51 -1.60 -8.89
CA ILE A 63 -14.21 -2.88 -9.51
C ILE A 63 -15.39 -3.83 -9.33
N GLU A 64 -15.85 -4.43 -10.41
CA GLU A 64 -16.85 -5.50 -10.40
C GLU A 64 -16.20 -6.88 -10.33
N SER A 65 -15.18 -7.09 -11.18
CA SER A 65 -14.42 -8.35 -11.22
C SER A 65 -12.98 -8.11 -11.66
N MET A 66 -12.11 -9.04 -11.26
CA MET A 66 -10.73 -9.08 -11.69
C MET A 66 -10.34 -10.50 -12.06
N GLU A 67 -9.70 -10.64 -13.21
CA GLU A 67 -9.20 -11.90 -13.72
C GLU A 67 -7.71 -11.81 -13.99
N ILE A 68 -6.96 -12.87 -13.67
CA ILE A 68 -5.52 -12.92 -13.91
C ILE A 68 -5.22 -14.03 -14.89
N LEU A 69 -4.72 -13.65 -16.08
CA LEU A 69 -4.22 -14.59 -17.06
C LEU A 69 -2.76 -14.87 -16.80
N LYS A 70 -2.51 -16.07 -16.25
CA LYS A 70 -1.16 -16.54 -15.91
C LYS A 70 -0.53 -17.31 -17.06
N ASP A 71 -1.35 -17.93 -17.91
CA ASP A 71 -0.88 -18.83 -18.95
C ASP A 71 -0.52 -18.08 -20.22
N ALA A 72 0.63 -18.42 -20.81
CA ALA A 72 1.11 -17.80 -22.04
C ALA A 72 0.10 -17.91 -23.19
N ALA A 73 -0.67 -19.02 -23.25
CA ALA A 73 -1.67 -19.23 -24.30
C ALA A 73 -2.86 -18.25 -24.17
N SER A 74 -3.37 -18.04 -22.96
CA SER A 74 -4.47 -17.10 -22.71
C SER A 74 -4.02 -15.63 -22.78
N ALA A 75 -2.76 -15.36 -22.44
CA ALA A 75 -2.16 -14.02 -22.51
C ALA A 75 -1.74 -13.63 -23.95
N ALA A 76 -1.55 -14.61 -24.85
CA ALA A 76 -1.02 -14.37 -26.22
C ALA A 76 -1.86 -13.38 -27.04
N ILE A 77 -3.16 -13.30 -26.80
CA ILE A 77 -4.07 -12.37 -27.48
C ILE A 77 -3.70 -10.88 -27.22
N TYR A 78 -2.96 -10.60 -26.15
CA TYR A 78 -2.53 -9.26 -25.76
C TYR A 78 -1.08 -8.93 -26.22
N GLY A 79 -0.45 -9.83 -27.02
CA GLY A 79 0.83 -9.63 -27.65
C GLY A 79 2.03 -9.78 -26.72
N SER A 80 3.18 -9.25 -27.13
CA SER A 80 4.46 -9.41 -26.41
C SER A 80 4.50 -8.77 -25.02
N ARG A 81 3.65 -7.78 -24.75
CA ARG A 81 3.55 -7.11 -23.44
C ARG A 81 2.94 -8.01 -22.35
N SER A 82 2.32 -9.11 -22.73
CA SER A 82 1.67 -10.05 -21.81
C SER A 82 2.60 -11.11 -21.20
N ALA A 83 3.91 -11.07 -21.51
CA ALA A 83 4.88 -12.06 -21.05
C ALA A 83 4.94 -12.20 -19.52
N ALA A 84 4.66 -11.13 -18.78
CA ALA A 84 4.59 -11.10 -17.32
C ALA A 84 3.22 -11.50 -16.74
N GLY A 85 2.28 -11.83 -17.60
CA GLY A 85 0.88 -12.05 -17.25
C GLY A 85 0.02 -10.83 -17.58
N VAL A 86 -1.30 -11.05 -17.56
CA VAL A 86 -2.30 -10.00 -17.81
C VAL A 86 -3.29 -9.96 -16.66
N ILE A 87 -3.61 -8.78 -16.20
CA ILE A 87 -4.64 -8.53 -15.20
C ILE A 87 -5.78 -7.78 -15.89
N ILE A 88 -6.92 -8.44 -15.97
CA ILE A 88 -8.13 -7.88 -16.56
C ILE A 88 -9.01 -7.36 -15.44
N ILE A 89 -9.36 -6.10 -15.51
CA ILE A 89 -10.23 -5.42 -14.55
C ILE A 89 -11.50 -5.00 -15.27
N SER A 90 -12.64 -5.44 -14.76
CA SER A 90 -13.95 -5.01 -15.21
C SER A 90 -14.55 -4.08 -14.17
N THR A 91 -14.92 -2.87 -14.59
CA THR A 91 -15.55 -1.89 -13.70
C THR A 91 -17.06 -2.07 -13.63
N LYS A 92 -17.66 -1.63 -12.54
CA LYS A 92 -19.10 -1.68 -12.32
C LYS A 92 -19.84 -0.88 -13.37
N ARG A 93 -20.94 -1.44 -13.85
CA ARG A 93 -21.84 -0.80 -14.83
C ARG A 93 -23.26 -0.75 -14.29
N GLY A 94 -24.05 0.17 -14.79
CA GLY A 94 -25.49 0.16 -14.55
C GLY A 94 -26.13 -1.10 -15.15
N LYS A 95 -26.97 -1.79 -14.40
CA LYS A 95 -27.68 -2.97 -14.87
C LYS A 95 -28.91 -2.54 -15.65
N GLU A 96 -29.11 -3.10 -16.86
CA GLU A 96 -30.26 -2.80 -17.71
C GLU A 96 -31.58 -3.06 -16.95
N GLY A 97 -32.52 -2.14 -17.05
CA GLY A 97 -33.81 -2.22 -16.34
C GLY A 97 -33.77 -1.91 -14.84
N ALA A 98 -32.58 -1.63 -14.27
CA ALA A 98 -32.49 -1.29 -12.86
C ALA A 98 -32.83 0.20 -12.62
N PRO A 99 -33.59 0.53 -11.56
CA PRO A 99 -33.84 1.89 -11.17
C PRO A 99 -32.54 2.59 -10.74
N ALA A 100 -32.52 3.91 -10.77
CA ALA A 100 -31.40 4.69 -10.27
C ALA A 100 -31.11 4.34 -8.81
N ARG A 101 -29.89 3.99 -8.51
CA ARG A 101 -29.40 3.65 -7.16
C ARG A 101 -28.24 4.56 -6.79
N ILE A 102 -28.36 5.18 -5.63
CA ILE A 102 -27.28 5.95 -5.02
C ILE A 102 -26.74 5.13 -3.86
N SER A 103 -25.44 4.94 -3.81
CA SER A 103 -24.73 4.28 -2.71
C SER A 103 -23.68 5.22 -2.16
N VAL A 104 -23.70 5.41 -0.85
CA VAL A 104 -22.69 6.20 -0.11
C VAL A 104 -22.00 5.25 0.86
N LYS A 105 -20.69 5.19 0.79
CA LYS A 105 -19.85 4.39 1.69
C LYS A 105 -18.86 5.30 2.39
N TYR A 106 -18.81 5.24 3.71
CA TYR A 106 -17.83 5.92 4.52
C TYR A 106 -17.03 4.92 5.32
N ASN A 107 -15.71 5.01 5.21
CA ASN A 107 -14.78 4.21 5.99
C ASN A 107 -13.88 5.13 6.81
N HIS A 108 -13.81 4.88 8.10
CA HIS A 108 -12.85 5.51 8.99
C HIS A 108 -11.92 4.43 9.53
N SER A 109 -10.61 4.64 9.44
CA SER A 109 -9.63 3.72 10.02
C SER A 109 -8.58 4.48 10.83
N MET A 110 -8.05 3.79 11.84
CA MET A 110 -6.96 4.29 12.68
C MET A 110 -5.79 3.33 12.56
N LYS A 111 -4.60 3.89 12.36
CA LYS A 111 -3.34 3.14 12.29
C LYS A 111 -2.40 3.63 13.37
N LYS A 112 -1.71 2.72 14.02
CA LYS A 112 -0.65 3.04 14.98
C LYS A 112 0.54 2.12 14.75
N LEU A 113 1.69 2.50 15.24
CA LEU A 113 2.86 1.62 15.25
C LEU A 113 2.51 0.36 16.06
N GLY A 114 2.57 -0.81 15.42
CA GLY A 114 2.15 -2.07 16.02
C GLY A 114 3.17 -2.63 17.01
N HIS A 115 4.46 -2.52 16.67
CA HIS A 115 5.56 -2.97 17.49
C HIS A 115 6.67 -1.94 17.46
N LYS A 116 7.19 -1.58 18.62
CA LYS A 116 8.36 -0.73 18.75
C LYS A 116 9.60 -1.61 18.76
N ILE A 117 10.66 -1.09 18.18
CA ILE A 117 11.98 -1.71 18.29
C ILE A 117 12.54 -1.35 19.66
N ASP A 118 12.93 -2.34 20.43
CA ASP A 118 13.58 -2.11 21.72
C ASP A 118 14.88 -1.35 21.47
N GLN A 119 14.97 -0.16 22.05
CA GLN A 119 16.15 0.69 21.98
C GLN A 119 16.86 0.70 23.30
N ALA A 120 18.19 0.63 23.26
CA ALA A 120 18.98 0.78 24.45
C ALA A 120 18.81 2.18 25.05
N ASN A 121 18.52 2.27 26.34
CA ASN A 121 18.51 3.53 27.06
C ASN A 121 19.93 4.11 27.18
N ALA A 122 20.07 5.33 27.69
CA ALA A 122 21.37 6.00 27.79
C ALA A 122 22.38 5.20 28.62
N PHE A 123 21.92 4.56 29.70
CA PHE A 123 22.76 3.75 30.58
C PHE A 123 23.20 2.43 29.91
N GLU A 124 22.30 1.73 29.23
CA GLU A 124 22.64 0.50 28.50
C GLU A 124 23.60 0.78 27.35
N ARG A 125 23.39 1.90 26.64
CA ARG A 125 24.30 2.36 25.61
C ARG A 125 25.69 2.65 26.19
N TYR A 126 25.76 3.35 27.33
CA TYR A 126 27.01 3.61 28.04
C TYR A 126 27.74 2.31 28.41
N LEU A 127 27.03 1.32 28.96
CA LEU A 127 27.64 0.02 29.29
C LEU A 127 28.19 -0.69 28.05
N LYS A 128 27.44 -0.69 26.95
CA LYS A 128 27.82 -1.30 25.68
C LYS A 128 29.05 -0.61 25.07
N GLU A 129 29.08 0.72 25.07
CA GLU A 129 30.22 1.48 24.55
C GLU A 129 31.45 1.30 25.43
N ARG A 130 31.29 1.24 26.76
CA ARG A 130 32.37 0.96 27.70
C ARG A 130 32.96 -0.43 27.48
N ALA A 131 32.14 -1.43 27.23
CA ALA A 131 32.61 -2.79 26.95
C ALA A 131 33.32 -2.93 25.60
N GLY A 132 32.88 -2.20 24.57
CA GLY A 132 33.43 -2.27 23.21
C GLY A 132 34.65 -1.37 22.98
N ASN A 133 34.74 -0.24 23.68
CA ASN A 133 35.75 0.80 23.42
C ASN A 133 36.69 1.06 24.63
N ALA A 134 36.80 0.08 25.50
CA ALA A 134 37.72 0.20 26.67
C ALA A 134 39.18 0.37 26.18
N GLY A 135 39.63 1.61 25.98
CA GLY A 135 40.97 1.95 25.50
C GLY A 135 41.03 2.99 24.40
N THR A 136 39.92 3.39 23.81
CA THR A 136 39.87 4.46 22.80
C THR A 136 39.46 5.79 23.43
N SER A 137 40.09 6.89 23.02
CA SER A 137 39.81 8.25 23.55
C SER A 137 38.44 8.81 23.13
N LEU A 138 37.73 8.12 22.25
CA LEU A 138 36.44 8.56 21.68
C LEU A 138 35.27 8.54 22.69
N TRP A 139 35.39 7.80 23.77
CA TRP A 139 34.29 7.68 24.73
C TRP A 139 34.32 8.73 25.86
N LYS A 140 35.40 9.51 25.95
CA LYS A 140 35.57 10.47 27.04
C LYS A 140 34.67 11.69 27.01
N THR A 141 34.10 12.04 25.85
CA THR A 141 33.32 13.26 25.71
C THR A 141 31.84 13.09 25.62
N SER A 142 31.36 11.92 25.17
CA SER A 142 29.91 11.64 25.00
C SER A 142 29.30 10.87 26.17
N ASN A 143 30.12 10.25 27.01
CA ASN A 143 29.65 9.33 28.09
C ASN A 143 30.06 9.81 29.49
N ASP A 144 30.14 11.12 29.67
CA ASP A 144 30.34 11.69 31.00
C ASP A 144 29.08 11.52 31.82
N SER A 145 29.14 10.73 32.92
CA SER A 145 28.01 10.51 33.83
C SER A 145 27.49 11.79 34.50
N LEU A 146 28.27 12.88 34.44
CA LEU A 146 27.88 14.20 34.92
C LEU A 146 27.11 15.00 33.85
N HIS A 147 27.10 14.54 32.60
CA HIS A 147 26.39 15.24 31.54
C HIS A 147 24.87 15.16 31.76
N PRO A 148 24.12 16.27 31.62
CA PRO A 148 22.68 16.30 31.87
C PRO A 148 21.88 15.27 31.07
N ASN A 149 22.37 14.91 29.88
CA ASN A 149 21.71 13.94 29.00
C ASN A 149 22.05 12.47 29.29
N PHE A 150 22.92 12.18 30.25
CA PHE A 150 23.33 10.81 30.58
C PHE A 150 22.18 9.95 31.04
N MET A 151 21.24 10.55 31.77
CA MET A 151 20.03 9.88 32.26
C MET A 151 18.82 10.11 31.35
N ALA A 152 19.01 10.71 30.16
CA ALA A 152 17.92 10.92 29.24
C ALA A 152 17.46 9.58 28.65
N ASP A 153 16.20 9.27 28.90
CA ASP A 153 15.51 8.09 28.36
C ASP A 153 14.38 8.59 27.45
N ASN A 154 14.75 8.94 26.22
CA ASN A 154 13.80 9.44 25.25
C ASN A 154 13.39 8.32 24.30
N ASP A 155 12.12 7.99 24.27
CA ASP A 155 11.55 7.13 23.23
C ASP A 155 11.40 7.93 21.94
N TYR A 156 12.43 7.89 21.09
CA TYR A 156 12.41 8.58 19.80
C TYR A 156 11.32 8.05 18.86
N GLN A 157 10.92 6.79 19.00
CA GLN A 157 9.85 6.24 18.19
C GLN A 157 8.51 6.89 18.53
N ASP A 158 8.25 7.16 19.82
CA ASP A 158 7.05 7.90 20.22
C ASP A 158 7.09 9.36 19.76
N LEU A 159 8.27 9.98 19.75
CA LEU A 159 8.41 11.38 19.34
C LEU A 159 8.14 11.59 17.85
N ILE A 160 8.44 10.59 17.01
CA ILE A 160 8.30 10.69 15.55
C ILE A 160 7.04 10.00 15.01
N THR A 161 6.31 9.26 15.85
CA THR A 161 5.11 8.54 15.43
C THR A 161 3.85 9.12 16.06
N ARG A 162 2.74 8.91 15.40
CA ARG A 162 1.41 9.31 15.86
C ARG A 162 0.37 8.24 15.56
N MET A 163 -0.76 8.34 16.20
CA MET A 163 -1.96 7.64 15.74
C MET A 163 -2.44 8.34 14.46
N ALA A 164 -2.39 7.64 13.36
CA ALA A 164 -2.79 8.13 12.06
C ALA A 164 -4.25 7.79 11.79
N HIS A 165 -4.97 8.73 11.18
CA HIS A 165 -6.36 8.58 10.78
C HIS A 165 -6.46 8.53 9.27
N SER A 166 -7.35 7.68 8.77
CA SER A 166 -7.71 7.65 7.36
C SER A 166 -9.22 7.72 7.23
N ASN A 167 -9.68 8.61 6.38
CA ASN A 167 -11.09 8.81 6.06
C ASN A 167 -11.28 8.61 4.56
N GLN A 168 -12.19 7.73 4.19
CA GLN A 168 -12.55 7.47 2.81
C GLN A 168 -14.07 7.62 2.64
N VAL A 169 -14.47 8.39 1.63
CA VAL A 169 -15.86 8.55 1.23
C VAL A 169 -15.99 8.15 -0.23
N ASP A 170 -16.87 7.22 -0.52
CA ASP A 170 -17.19 6.80 -1.88
C ASP A 170 -18.67 6.99 -2.14
N ILE A 171 -19.01 7.73 -3.19
CA ILE A 171 -20.37 7.98 -3.63
C ILE A 171 -20.52 7.41 -5.04
N ASN A 172 -21.45 6.49 -5.21
CA ASN A 172 -21.70 5.83 -6.48
C ASN A 172 -23.15 6.02 -6.90
N ILE A 173 -23.36 6.36 -8.16
CA ILE A 173 -24.66 6.51 -8.79
C ILE A 173 -24.71 5.58 -9.98
N SER A 174 -25.65 4.65 -9.99
CA SER A 174 -25.85 3.71 -11.10
C SER A 174 -27.30 3.59 -11.47
N GLY A 175 -27.57 3.31 -12.73
CA GLY A 175 -28.92 3.08 -13.21
C GLY A 175 -28.94 2.77 -14.69
N ALA A 176 -30.13 2.45 -15.18
CA ALA A 176 -30.35 2.27 -16.61
C ALA A 176 -31.77 2.72 -16.99
N LYS A 177 -31.90 3.31 -18.16
CA LYS A 177 -33.16 3.69 -18.76
C LYS A 177 -33.06 3.59 -20.29
N ASN A 178 -34.03 2.95 -20.91
CA ASN A 178 -34.17 2.89 -22.38
C ASN A 178 -32.89 2.41 -23.09
N LYS A 179 -32.35 1.27 -22.73
CA LYS A 179 -31.11 0.70 -23.29
C LYS A 179 -29.81 1.49 -22.99
N MET A 180 -29.90 2.54 -22.20
CA MET A 180 -28.73 3.29 -21.76
C MET A 180 -28.48 2.94 -20.28
N SER A 181 -27.29 2.43 -19.97
CA SER A 181 -26.81 2.24 -18.61
C SER A 181 -25.76 3.28 -18.28
N TYR A 182 -25.76 3.74 -17.04
CA TYR A 182 -24.80 4.70 -16.54
C TYR A 182 -24.27 4.28 -15.18
N TYR A 183 -23.02 4.57 -14.94
CA TYR A 183 -22.34 4.43 -13.67
C TYR A 183 -21.42 5.63 -13.47
N THR A 184 -21.50 6.27 -12.34
CA THR A 184 -20.62 7.39 -11.97
C THR A 184 -20.18 7.18 -10.53
N SER A 185 -18.90 7.36 -10.26
CA SER A 185 -18.34 7.29 -8.92
C SER A 185 -17.54 8.54 -8.59
N ILE A 186 -17.56 8.93 -7.32
CA ILE A 186 -16.72 9.98 -6.76
C ILE A 186 -16.15 9.42 -5.46
N GLY A 187 -14.82 9.32 -5.40
CA GLY A 187 -14.09 8.90 -4.21
C GLY A 187 -13.25 10.04 -3.65
N TYR A 188 -13.25 10.14 -2.33
CA TYR A 188 -12.35 11.03 -1.60
C TYR A 188 -11.62 10.23 -0.53
N LEU A 189 -10.30 10.28 -0.55
CA LEU A 189 -9.43 9.64 0.44
C LEU A 189 -8.54 10.71 1.08
N ASN A 190 -8.61 10.77 2.41
CA ASN A 190 -7.65 11.53 3.23
C ASN A 190 -6.96 10.56 4.17
N GLU A 191 -5.68 10.37 4.00
CA GLU A 191 -4.87 9.44 4.77
C GLU A 191 -3.68 10.14 5.39
N GLN A 192 -3.48 9.92 6.68
CA GLN A 192 -2.32 10.42 7.41
C GLN A 192 -1.31 9.28 7.59
N GLY A 193 -0.03 9.62 7.49
CA GLY A 193 1.04 8.69 7.84
C GLY A 193 1.23 8.53 9.34
N ILE A 194 1.74 7.37 9.77
CA ILE A 194 2.08 7.07 11.17
C ILE A 194 3.29 7.92 11.59
N VAL A 195 4.22 8.20 10.69
CA VAL A 195 5.37 9.07 10.95
C VAL A 195 4.94 10.52 10.79
N LEU A 196 5.38 11.39 11.68
CA LEU A 196 5.14 12.83 11.59
C LEU A 196 5.76 13.38 10.30
N ASN A 197 5.03 14.23 9.59
CA ASN A 197 5.42 14.84 8.32
C ASN A 197 5.54 13.86 7.11
N SER A 198 4.86 12.71 7.19
CA SER A 198 4.71 11.79 6.06
C SER A 198 3.31 11.88 5.47
#